data_8ae7e28b3da5146c4bd9e8fab1ea0b52
#
_entry.id   8ae7e28b3da5146c4bd9e8fab1ea0b52
#
_cell.length_a   1.000
_cell.length_b   1.000
_cell.length_c   1.000
_cell.angle_alpha   90.00
_cell.angle_beta   90.00
_cell.angle_gamma   90.00
#
_symmetry.space_group_name_H-M   'P 1'
#
loop_
_entity.id
_entity.type
_entity.pdbx_description
1 polymer ?
#
loop_
_entity_poly.entity_id
_entity_poly.type
_entity_poly.pdbx_seq_one_letter_code
_entity_poly.pdbx_strand_id
1 'polypeptide(L)'
;MRKSPVMTRTLLVLTLVVLASGRLAAQTPPDKFLGHKVGEDRKLADYTQIKAYFEKLAQESPKIKLFTIGESVLKKPMIMAAISTPENLAKLDRWKEITHKLRDPRVTPVDEARMLAKEGKAIVLITCSLHATEIAASQMSMELAYDLVTGKTFFDAGKILNDVVVLLVPSHNPDGNQMVVDWYRKYVGTKYEGGSMPWIYHHYAGHDNNRDWFMFNLPETKAVTNVLYHGWFPQIHLDEHQMGP
;
A
#
# COMPACT_ATOMS: atom_id res chain seq x y z
N MET A 1 50.44 22.12 65.26
CA MET A 1 49.78 21.07 64.45
C MET A 1 48.64 21.69 63.67
N ARG A 2 48.85 21.94 62.36
CA ARG A 2 47.86 22.54 61.43
C ARG A 2 47.08 21.40 60.75
N LYS A 3 45.76 21.36 60.90
CA LYS A 3 44.86 20.46 60.18
C LYS A 3 44.51 21.08 58.82
N SER A 4 44.79 20.36 57.72
CA SER A 4 44.37 20.73 56.36
C SER A 4 42.91 20.42 56.17
N PRO A 5 42.12 21.24 55.45
CA PRO A 5 40.76 20.91 55.03
C PRO A 5 40.77 20.03 53.78
N VAL A 6 40.06 18.92 53.86
CA VAL A 6 39.77 18.03 52.74
C VAL A 6 38.72 18.73 51.86
N MET A 7 39.13 19.07 50.66
CA MET A 7 38.26 19.66 49.64
C MET A 7 37.52 18.56 48.89
N THR A 8 36.26 18.32 49.24
CA THR A 8 35.39 17.38 48.54
C THR A 8 35.01 17.95 47.15
N ARG A 9 35.58 17.43 46.10
CA ARG A 9 35.15 17.77 44.72
C ARG A 9 33.90 16.99 44.36
N THR A 10 32.76 17.68 44.34
CA THR A 10 31.50 17.17 43.82
C THR A 10 31.57 17.20 42.28
N LEU A 11 31.67 16.02 41.67
CA LEU A 11 31.65 15.88 40.21
C LEU A 11 30.19 15.95 39.74
N LEU A 12 29.81 17.10 39.13
CA LEU A 12 28.50 17.29 38.54
C LEU A 12 28.51 16.60 37.13
N VAL A 13 27.96 15.41 37.06
CA VAL A 13 27.74 14.72 35.77
C VAL A 13 26.50 15.30 35.11
N LEU A 14 26.69 16.21 34.17
CA LEU A 14 25.62 16.75 33.34
C LEU A 14 25.28 15.69 32.25
N THR A 15 24.24 14.91 32.50
CA THR A 15 23.69 13.97 31.51
C THR A 15 22.94 14.78 30.46
N LEU A 16 23.56 15.03 29.31
CA LEU A 16 22.93 15.67 28.15
C LEU A 16 21.96 14.65 27.53
N VAL A 17 20.68 14.71 27.89
CA VAL A 17 19.62 13.99 27.18
C VAL A 17 19.39 14.75 25.89
N VAL A 18 20.03 14.31 24.81
CA VAL A 18 19.69 14.75 23.45
C VAL A 18 18.34 14.16 23.10
N LEU A 19 17.28 14.92 23.35
CA LEU A 19 15.96 14.67 22.74
C LEU A 19 16.14 14.89 21.23
N ALA A 20 16.42 13.80 20.53
CA ALA A 20 16.29 13.77 19.07
C ALA A 20 14.79 13.87 18.76
N SER A 21 14.26 15.10 18.81
CA SER A 21 12.99 15.44 18.18
C SER A 21 13.22 15.26 16.67
N GLY A 22 13.10 14.01 16.21
CA GLY A 22 13.02 13.71 14.79
C GLY A 22 11.86 14.53 14.23
N ARG A 23 12.18 15.64 13.55
CA ARG A 23 11.20 16.28 12.68
C ARG A 23 10.81 15.19 11.68
N LEU A 24 9.57 14.67 11.81
CA LEU A 24 8.98 13.88 10.73
C LEU A 24 9.13 14.75 9.48
N ALA A 25 9.95 14.29 8.55
CA ALA A 25 10.09 14.96 7.26
C ALA A 25 8.70 15.04 6.64
N ALA A 26 8.39 16.17 6.00
CA ALA A 26 7.12 16.29 5.30
C ALA A 26 7.08 15.20 4.21
N GLN A 27 5.95 14.47 4.14
CA GLN A 27 5.76 13.42 3.16
C GLN A 27 5.89 13.99 1.74
N THR A 28 6.64 13.32 0.88
CA THR A 28 6.86 13.73 -0.51
C THR A 28 5.60 13.49 -1.33
N PRO A 29 4.99 14.53 -1.94
CA PRO A 29 3.83 14.33 -2.81
C PRO A 29 4.22 13.55 -4.08
N PRO A 30 3.28 12.79 -4.69
CA PRO A 30 3.54 12.00 -5.89
C PRO A 30 4.11 12.81 -7.06
N ASP A 31 3.59 14.03 -7.29
CA ASP A 31 4.05 14.92 -8.36
C ASP A 31 5.51 15.33 -8.21
N LYS A 32 5.97 15.55 -6.97
CA LYS A 32 7.37 15.87 -6.68
C LYS A 32 8.28 14.67 -6.85
N PHE A 33 7.77 13.48 -6.54
CA PHE A 33 8.52 12.24 -6.74
C PHE A 33 8.67 11.88 -8.22
N LEU A 34 7.57 12.00 -8.99
CA LEU A 34 7.53 11.64 -10.41
C LEU A 34 8.14 12.72 -11.32
N GLY A 35 8.18 13.99 -10.87
CA GLY A 35 8.55 15.14 -11.70
C GLY A 35 7.43 15.60 -12.66
N HIS A 36 6.23 15.07 -12.51
CA HIS A 36 5.01 15.44 -13.23
C HIS A 36 3.79 15.12 -12.36
N LYS A 37 2.62 15.69 -12.67
CA LYS A 37 1.38 15.38 -11.97
C LYS A 37 0.91 13.97 -12.30
N VAL A 38 0.28 13.31 -11.32
CA VAL A 38 -0.48 12.09 -11.59
C VAL A 38 -1.63 12.45 -12.54
N GLY A 39 -1.81 11.65 -13.59
CA GLY A 39 -2.80 11.95 -14.63
C GLY A 39 -2.43 13.08 -15.61
N GLU A 40 -1.18 13.58 -15.57
CA GLU A 40 -0.71 14.55 -16.56
C GLU A 40 -0.67 13.90 -17.95
N ASP A 41 -1.17 14.65 -18.94
CA ASP A 41 -1.22 14.16 -20.32
C ASP A 41 0.13 13.62 -20.79
N ARG A 42 0.11 12.44 -21.41
CA ARG A 42 1.28 11.74 -21.94
C ARG A 42 2.36 11.34 -20.93
N LYS A 43 2.02 11.36 -19.63
CA LYS A 43 2.93 10.97 -18.54
C LYS A 43 2.39 9.75 -17.81
N LEU A 44 3.15 8.67 -17.84
CA LEU A 44 2.80 7.43 -17.17
C LEU A 44 3.90 7.02 -16.18
N ALA A 45 3.48 6.62 -14.98
CA ALA A 45 4.35 5.98 -14.00
C ALA A 45 4.38 4.46 -14.24
N ASP A 46 5.56 3.88 -14.36
CA ASP A 46 5.74 2.44 -14.43
C ASP A 46 5.76 1.82 -13.02
N TYR A 47 5.67 0.48 -12.97
CA TYR A 47 5.63 -0.24 -11.70
C TYR A 47 6.87 -0.01 -10.82
N THR A 48 8.03 0.17 -11.42
CA THR A 48 9.26 0.47 -10.66
C THR A 48 9.14 1.81 -9.93
N GLN A 49 8.60 2.83 -10.60
CA GLN A 49 8.36 4.15 -10.01
C GLN A 49 7.28 4.09 -8.93
N ILE A 50 6.17 3.40 -9.21
CA ILE A 50 5.06 3.22 -8.25
C ILE A 50 5.59 2.56 -6.96
N LYS A 51 6.26 1.41 -7.09
CA LYS A 51 6.84 0.70 -5.95
C LYS A 51 7.81 1.57 -5.16
N ALA A 52 8.74 2.25 -5.84
CA ALA A 52 9.72 3.12 -5.20
C ALA A 52 9.06 4.30 -4.45
N TYR A 53 7.95 4.83 -4.98
CA TYR A 53 7.17 5.84 -4.29
C TYR A 53 6.57 5.32 -2.98
N PHE A 54 5.94 4.14 -2.99
CA PHE A 54 5.39 3.54 -1.77
C PHE A 54 6.48 3.25 -0.74
N GLU A 55 7.66 2.79 -1.16
CA GLU A 55 8.81 2.59 -0.28
C GLU A 55 9.26 3.90 0.37
N LYS A 56 9.32 4.99 -0.42
CA LYS A 56 9.64 6.31 0.09
C LYS A 56 8.58 6.82 1.08
N LEU A 57 7.30 6.71 0.74
CA LEU A 57 6.21 7.17 1.59
C LEU A 57 6.20 6.41 2.93
N ALA A 58 6.52 5.11 2.91
CA ALA A 58 6.61 4.29 4.12
C ALA A 58 7.81 4.67 5.02
N GLN A 59 8.87 5.21 4.44
CA GLN A 59 9.99 5.78 5.22
C GLN A 59 9.64 7.14 5.84
N GLU A 60 8.72 7.88 5.22
CA GLU A 60 8.36 9.25 5.61
C GLU A 60 7.14 9.33 6.53
N SER A 61 6.36 8.25 6.67
CA SER A 61 5.12 8.26 7.47
C SER A 61 4.95 7.01 8.32
N PRO A 62 4.64 7.16 9.62
CA PRO A 62 4.31 6.01 10.48
C PRO A 62 2.90 5.47 10.24
N LYS A 63 2.10 6.10 9.36
CA LYS A 63 0.73 5.70 9.03
C LYS A 63 0.63 4.68 7.89
N ILE A 64 1.76 4.22 7.35
CA ILE A 64 1.82 3.25 6.28
C ILE A 64 2.89 2.20 6.56
N LYS A 65 2.56 0.94 6.30
CA LYS A 65 3.48 -0.20 6.41
C LYS A 65 3.38 -1.05 5.15
N LEU A 66 4.54 -1.39 4.55
CA LEU A 66 4.58 -2.20 3.34
C LEU A 66 4.79 -3.67 3.64
N PHE A 67 4.17 -4.50 2.80
CA PHE A 67 4.33 -5.95 2.76
C PHE A 67 4.60 -6.39 1.33
N THR A 68 5.46 -7.37 1.15
CA THR A 68 5.54 -8.13 -0.09
C THR A 68 4.56 -9.29 0.03
N ILE A 69 3.57 -9.35 -0.87
CA ILE A 69 2.51 -10.36 -0.86
C ILE A 69 2.79 -11.53 -1.81
N GLY A 70 3.77 -11.39 -2.68
CA GLY A 70 4.19 -12.38 -3.66
C GLY A 70 5.13 -11.79 -4.70
N GLU A 71 5.32 -12.55 -5.76
CA GLU A 71 6.07 -12.12 -6.95
C GLU A 71 5.25 -12.41 -8.20
N SER A 72 5.42 -11.56 -9.22
CA SER A 72 4.87 -11.80 -10.54
C SER A 72 5.61 -12.93 -11.29
N VAL A 73 5.11 -13.32 -12.45
CA VAL A 73 5.79 -14.31 -13.33
C VAL A 73 7.21 -13.85 -13.66
N LEU A 74 7.43 -12.57 -13.95
CA LEU A 74 8.75 -11.99 -14.24
C LEU A 74 9.52 -11.55 -12.98
N LYS A 75 9.14 -12.08 -11.81
CA LYS A 75 9.86 -11.88 -10.55
C LYS A 75 9.85 -10.44 -10.01
N LYS A 76 8.88 -9.65 -10.39
CA LYS A 76 8.67 -8.35 -9.73
C LYS A 76 7.99 -8.56 -8.38
N PRO A 77 8.53 -8.01 -7.28
CA PRO A 77 7.86 -8.08 -5.98
C PRO A 77 6.49 -7.39 -6.04
N MET A 78 5.45 -8.08 -5.63
CA MET A 78 4.11 -7.51 -5.49
C MET A 78 3.98 -6.94 -4.08
N ILE A 79 3.68 -5.64 -3.99
CA ILE A 79 3.56 -4.95 -2.71
C ILE A 79 2.10 -4.69 -2.34
N MET A 80 1.86 -4.65 -1.03
CA MET A 80 0.63 -4.18 -0.41
C MET A 80 0.99 -3.18 0.69
N ALA A 81 0.34 -2.03 0.70
CA ALA A 81 0.42 -1.06 1.76
C ALA A 81 -0.74 -1.25 2.75
N ALA A 82 -0.45 -1.41 4.04
CA ALA A 82 -1.43 -1.22 5.10
C ALA A 82 -1.37 0.24 5.58
N ILE A 83 -2.47 0.96 5.49
CA ILE A 83 -2.57 2.37 5.83
C ILE A 83 -3.62 2.53 6.94
N SER A 84 -3.21 3.07 8.08
CA SER A 84 -4.06 3.32 9.25
C SER A 84 -3.32 4.23 10.24
N THR A 85 -3.88 4.42 11.45
CA THR A 85 -3.12 5.10 12.51
C THR A 85 -1.94 4.23 12.95
N PRO A 86 -0.85 4.82 13.51
CA PRO A 86 0.28 4.05 14.03
C PRO A 86 -0.14 3.00 15.07
N GLU A 87 -1.14 3.32 15.90
CA GLU A 87 -1.68 2.42 16.92
C GLU A 87 -2.37 1.21 16.32
N ASN A 88 -3.12 1.41 15.21
CA ASN A 88 -3.73 0.32 14.48
C ASN A 88 -2.70 -0.53 13.75
N LEU A 89 -1.68 0.10 13.14
CA LEU A 89 -0.60 -0.61 12.45
C LEU A 89 0.28 -1.43 13.40
N ALA A 90 0.37 -1.04 14.66
CA ALA A 90 1.04 -1.83 15.70
C ALA A 90 0.27 -3.10 16.10
N LYS A 91 -1.04 -3.17 15.78
CA LYS A 91 -1.95 -4.27 16.18
C LYS A 91 -2.49 -5.07 15.00
N LEU A 92 -1.83 -5.05 13.85
CA LEU A 92 -2.33 -5.74 12.63
C LEU A 92 -2.62 -7.22 12.84
N ASP A 93 -1.82 -7.92 13.65
CA ASP A 93 -2.05 -9.33 13.93
C ASP A 93 -3.34 -9.55 14.75
N ARG A 94 -3.67 -8.60 15.65
CA ARG A 94 -4.94 -8.64 16.39
C ARG A 94 -6.13 -8.43 15.46
N TRP A 95 -6.02 -7.50 14.52
CA TRP A 95 -7.09 -7.27 13.53
C TRP A 95 -7.29 -8.48 12.62
N LYS A 96 -6.22 -9.15 12.19
CA LYS A 96 -6.30 -10.44 11.47
C LYS A 96 -6.96 -11.53 12.29
N GLU A 97 -6.57 -11.69 13.54
CA GLU A 97 -7.20 -12.68 14.43
C GLU A 97 -8.71 -12.45 14.54
N ILE A 98 -9.14 -11.20 14.73
CA ILE A 98 -10.55 -10.84 14.82
C ILE A 98 -11.28 -11.20 13.52
N THR A 99 -10.78 -10.81 12.36
CA THR A 99 -11.42 -11.14 11.08
C THR A 99 -11.47 -12.64 10.83
N HIS A 100 -10.43 -13.38 11.22
CA HIS A 100 -10.42 -14.85 11.15
C HIS A 100 -11.48 -15.50 12.04
N LYS A 101 -11.72 -14.97 13.23
CA LYS A 101 -12.80 -15.46 14.11
C LYS A 101 -14.17 -15.11 13.55
N LEU A 102 -14.34 -13.87 13.08
CA LEU A 102 -15.65 -13.39 12.59
C LEU A 102 -16.10 -14.04 11.27
N ARG A 103 -15.19 -14.58 10.47
CA ARG A 103 -15.50 -15.17 9.15
C ARG A 103 -16.32 -16.46 9.24
N ASP A 104 -16.25 -17.18 10.35
CA ASP A 104 -16.88 -18.50 10.48
C ASP A 104 -17.79 -18.57 11.71
N PRO A 105 -19.12 -18.43 11.52
CA PRO A 105 -20.08 -18.47 12.61
C PRO A 105 -20.21 -19.85 13.27
N ARG A 106 -19.61 -20.89 12.68
CA ARG A 106 -19.64 -22.26 13.27
C ARG A 106 -18.64 -22.38 14.41
N VAL A 107 -17.60 -21.55 14.44
CA VAL A 107 -16.53 -21.61 15.44
C VAL A 107 -16.55 -20.44 16.43
N THR A 108 -17.23 -19.33 16.09
CA THR A 108 -17.33 -18.15 16.95
C THR A 108 -18.75 -17.94 17.42
N PRO A 109 -19.03 -18.12 18.73
CA PRO A 109 -20.36 -17.86 19.31
C PRO A 109 -20.81 -16.41 19.11
N VAL A 110 -22.14 -16.20 19.00
CA VAL A 110 -22.71 -14.88 18.68
C VAL A 110 -22.28 -13.78 19.64
N ASP A 111 -22.21 -14.07 20.95
CA ASP A 111 -21.84 -13.05 21.94
C ASP A 111 -20.34 -12.70 21.84
N GLU A 112 -19.47 -13.69 21.58
CA GLU A 112 -18.05 -13.43 21.28
C GLU A 112 -17.91 -12.62 19.99
N ALA A 113 -18.66 -12.97 18.94
CA ALA A 113 -18.63 -12.25 17.67
C ALA A 113 -19.05 -10.78 17.84
N ARG A 114 -20.06 -10.49 18.67
CA ARG A 114 -20.47 -9.11 18.99
C ARG A 114 -19.39 -8.32 19.72
N MET A 115 -18.66 -8.95 20.64
CA MET A 115 -17.53 -8.31 21.33
C MET A 115 -16.38 -8.03 20.37
N LEU A 116 -16.02 -9.02 19.55
CA LEU A 116 -14.95 -8.88 18.55
C LEU A 116 -15.27 -7.81 17.49
N ALA A 117 -16.52 -7.73 17.04
CA ALA A 117 -16.95 -6.69 16.10
C ALA A 117 -16.89 -5.28 16.68
N LYS A 118 -17.07 -5.11 18.01
CA LYS A 118 -16.89 -3.81 18.68
C LYS A 118 -15.43 -3.44 18.89
N GLU A 119 -14.57 -4.42 19.13
CA GLU A 119 -13.13 -4.23 19.33
C GLU A 119 -12.42 -3.98 17.99
N GLY A 120 -12.79 -4.73 16.97
CA GLY A 120 -12.12 -4.82 15.67
C GLY A 120 -12.12 -3.52 14.89
N LYS A 121 -11.31 -3.52 13.83
CA LYS A 121 -11.29 -2.46 12.82
C LYS A 121 -11.83 -3.04 11.51
N ALA A 122 -12.53 -2.21 10.75
CA ALA A 122 -12.93 -2.59 9.40
C ALA A 122 -11.68 -2.72 8.51
N ILE A 123 -11.60 -3.79 7.74
CA ILE A 123 -10.53 -4.01 6.76
C ILE A 123 -11.11 -3.76 5.38
N VAL A 124 -10.49 -2.83 4.66
CA VAL A 124 -10.84 -2.49 3.28
C VAL A 124 -9.65 -2.85 2.41
N LEU A 125 -9.83 -3.77 1.46
CA LEU A 125 -8.84 -4.10 0.45
C LEU A 125 -9.17 -3.35 -0.84
N ILE A 126 -8.17 -2.65 -1.38
CA ILE A 126 -8.24 -2.00 -2.68
C ILE A 126 -7.15 -2.61 -3.55
N THR A 127 -7.53 -3.17 -4.70
CA THR A 127 -6.61 -3.70 -5.71
C THR A 127 -6.71 -2.85 -6.97
N CYS A 128 -5.56 -2.51 -7.56
CA CYS A 128 -5.48 -1.61 -8.70
C CYS A 128 -4.88 -2.31 -9.92
N SER A 129 -5.37 -1.96 -11.11
CA SER A 129 -4.77 -2.32 -12.39
C SER A 129 -4.51 -3.83 -12.55
N LEU A 130 -5.54 -4.64 -12.31
CA LEU A 130 -5.55 -6.04 -12.74
C LEU A 130 -5.35 -6.11 -14.26
N HIS A 131 -6.13 -5.35 -15.02
CA HIS A 131 -5.86 -5.08 -16.42
C HIS A 131 -4.81 -3.96 -16.54
N ALA A 132 -3.63 -4.27 -16.98
CA ALA A 132 -2.51 -3.33 -17.00
C ALA A 132 -2.72 -2.12 -17.92
N THR A 133 -3.61 -2.24 -18.92
CA THR A 133 -4.01 -1.12 -19.81
C THR A 133 -4.88 -0.09 -19.10
N GLU A 134 -5.46 -0.43 -17.97
CA GLU A 134 -6.24 0.45 -17.10
C GLU A 134 -5.32 1.17 -16.11
N ILE A 135 -4.45 2.03 -16.66
CA ILE A 135 -3.29 2.61 -15.97
C ILE A 135 -3.62 3.62 -14.87
N ALA A 136 -4.83 4.20 -14.87
CA ALA A 136 -5.17 5.28 -13.95
C ALA A 136 -5.18 4.79 -12.49
N ALA A 137 -5.68 3.58 -12.24
CA ALA A 137 -5.80 3.05 -10.87
C ALA A 137 -4.45 2.92 -10.16
N SER A 138 -3.42 2.38 -10.82
CA SER A 138 -2.07 2.29 -10.24
C SER A 138 -1.47 3.66 -9.93
N GLN A 139 -1.70 4.67 -10.78
CA GLN A 139 -1.21 6.02 -10.55
C GLN A 139 -2.02 6.73 -9.46
N MET A 140 -3.37 6.61 -9.49
CA MET A 140 -4.27 7.14 -8.47
C MET A 140 -3.93 6.58 -7.08
N SER A 141 -3.50 5.31 -6.99
CA SER A 141 -3.13 4.70 -5.72
C SER A 141 -2.04 5.46 -4.97
N MET A 142 -1.13 6.12 -5.70
CA MET A 142 -0.06 6.95 -5.10
C MET A 142 -0.65 8.20 -4.44
N GLU A 143 -1.60 8.87 -5.08
CA GLU A 143 -2.30 10.05 -4.53
C GLU A 143 -3.17 9.62 -3.33
N LEU A 144 -3.95 8.55 -3.48
CA LEU A 144 -4.77 8.03 -2.39
C LEU A 144 -3.94 7.72 -1.14
N ALA A 145 -2.80 7.04 -1.29
CA ALA A 145 -1.90 6.74 -0.19
C ALA A 145 -1.35 8.02 0.46
N TYR A 146 -0.91 8.99 -0.36
CA TYR A 146 -0.42 10.27 0.12
C TYR A 146 -1.48 11.05 0.88
N ASP A 147 -2.67 11.15 0.33
CA ASP A 147 -3.80 11.86 0.91
C ASP A 147 -4.23 11.26 2.25
N LEU A 148 -4.33 9.94 2.33
CA LEU A 148 -4.65 9.24 3.57
C LEU A 148 -3.61 9.51 4.66
N VAL A 149 -2.32 9.42 4.37
CA VAL A 149 -1.28 9.60 5.40
C VAL A 149 -1.10 11.05 5.82
N THR A 150 -1.32 12.01 4.91
CA THR A 150 -1.18 13.45 5.18
C THR A 150 -2.47 14.09 5.71
N GLY A 151 -3.63 13.48 5.46
CA GLY A 151 -4.94 14.07 5.75
C GLY A 151 -5.36 15.17 4.78
N LYS A 152 -4.69 15.30 3.63
CA LYS A 152 -5.01 16.29 2.59
C LYS A 152 -6.10 15.76 1.66
N THR A 153 -7.28 15.54 2.20
CA THR A 153 -8.43 14.97 1.50
C THR A 153 -9.65 15.87 1.65
N PHE A 154 -10.67 15.65 0.82
CA PHE A 154 -11.99 16.25 0.99
C PHE A 154 -12.86 15.52 2.03
N PHE A 155 -12.37 14.40 2.58
CA PHE A 155 -13.00 13.62 3.64
C PHE A 155 -12.11 13.59 4.90
N ASP A 156 -12.68 13.21 6.04
CA ASP A 156 -11.93 13.09 7.30
C ASP A 156 -11.08 11.82 7.32
N ALA A 157 -9.87 11.91 6.77
CA ALA A 157 -8.92 10.81 6.78
C ALA A 157 -8.53 10.36 8.19
N GLY A 158 -8.51 11.28 9.17
CA GLY A 158 -8.20 10.96 10.56
C GLY A 158 -9.23 10.00 11.15
N LYS A 159 -10.53 10.31 10.97
CA LYS A 159 -11.62 9.45 11.40
C LYS A 159 -11.59 8.09 10.69
N ILE A 160 -11.39 8.10 9.36
CA ILE A 160 -11.30 6.85 8.58
C ILE A 160 -10.18 5.97 9.11
N LEU A 161 -8.96 6.49 9.22
CA LEU A 161 -7.81 5.70 9.65
C LEU A 161 -7.89 5.26 11.12
N ASN A 162 -8.69 5.94 11.95
CA ASN A 162 -8.96 5.48 13.31
C ASN A 162 -9.80 4.20 13.34
N ASP A 163 -10.75 4.06 12.41
CA ASP A 163 -11.76 2.99 12.41
C ASP A 163 -11.47 1.90 11.36
N VAL A 164 -10.59 2.17 10.41
CA VAL A 164 -10.33 1.34 9.23
C VAL A 164 -8.83 1.06 9.08
N VAL A 165 -8.51 -0.15 8.64
CA VAL A 165 -7.22 -0.49 8.04
C VAL A 165 -7.44 -0.63 6.53
N VAL A 166 -6.85 0.26 5.76
CA VAL A 166 -6.85 0.19 4.31
C VAL A 166 -5.66 -0.66 3.86
N LEU A 167 -5.95 -1.73 3.13
CA LEU A 167 -4.97 -2.56 2.43
C LEU A 167 -4.99 -2.17 0.97
N LEU A 168 -3.91 -1.61 0.45
CA LEU A 168 -3.83 -1.10 -0.91
C LEU A 168 -2.76 -1.87 -1.69
N VAL A 169 -3.17 -2.58 -2.73
CA VAL A 169 -2.31 -3.23 -3.72
C VAL A 169 -2.22 -2.32 -4.94
N PRO A 170 -1.14 -1.56 -5.11
CA PRO A 170 -1.07 -0.50 -6.12
C PRO A 170 -1.00 -1.02 -7.57
N SER A 171 -0.64 -2.28 -7.76
CA SER A 171 -0.74 -2.97 -9.05
C SER A 171 -0.88 -4.46 -8.81
N HIS A 172 -2.00 -5.02 -9.29
CA HIS A 172 -2.23 -6.46 -9.31
C HIS A 172 -1.44 -7.14 -10.43
N ASN A 173 -1.07 -6.39 -11.47
CA ASN A 173 -0.31 -6.87 -12.62
C ASN A 173 0.94 -6.01 -12.86
N PRO A 174 2.00 -6.18 -12.05
CA PRO A 174 3.20 -5.36 -12.16
C PRO A 174 3.98 -5.57 -13.47
N ASP A 175 3.95 -6.77 -14.04
CA ASP A 175 4.61 -7.07 -15.32
C ASP A 175 3.90 -6.36 -16.46
N GLY A 176 2.57 -6.46 -16.47
CA GLY A 176 1.75 -5.79 -17.48
C GLY A 176 1.83 -4.27 -17.37
N ASN A 177 1.82 -3.70 -16.15
CA ASN A 177 1.98 -2.26 -15.97
C ASN A 177 3.29 -1.76 -16.60
N GLN A 178 4.41 -2.42 -16.31
CA GLN A 178 5.70 -2.09 -16.92
C GLN A 178 5.64 -2.17 -18.44
N MET A 179 5.07 -3.26 -18.96
CA MET A 179 4.97 -3.50 -20.39
C MET A 179 4.13 -2.45 -21.12
N VAL A 180 2.98 -2.04 -20.52
CA VAL A 180 2.11 -0.98 -21.06
C VAL A 180 2.83 0.35 -21.11
N VAL A 181 3.48 0.72 -20.02
CA VAL A 181 4.18 2.01 -19.93
C VAL A 181 5.37 2.06 -20.90
N ASP A 182 6.14 0.98 -21.01
CA ASP A 182 7.27 0.90 -21.94
C ASP A 182 6.80 0.97 -23.40
N TRP A 183 5.67 0.30 -23.73
CA TRP A 183 5.05 0.38 -25.04
C TRP A 183 4.57 1.80 -25.35
N TYR A 184 3.87 2.45 -24.44
CA TYR A 184 3.40 3.81 -24.59
C TYR A 184 4.56 4.79 -24.81
N ARG A 185 5.59 4.72 -23.95
CA ARG A 185 6.78 5.59 -24.04
C ARG A 185 7.52 5.45 -25.36
N LYS A 186 7.51 4.26 -25.97
CA LYS A 186 8.13 4.01 -27.26
C LYS A 186 7.44 4.74 -28.42
N TYR A 187 6.13 4.93 -28.32
CA TYR A 187 5.32 5.45 -29.43
C TYR A 187 4.71 6.84 -29.16
N VAL A 188 4.81 7.38 -27.97
CA VAL A 188 4.30 8.72 -27.63
C VAL A 188 4.89 9.78 -28.57
N GLY A 189 4.05 10.68 -29.07
CA GLY A 189 4.45 11.72 -30.03
C GLY A 189 4.61 11.22 -31.48
N THR A 190 4.34 9.95 -31.78
CA THR A 190 4.36 9.38 -33.12
C THR A 190 2.94 9.12 -33.61
N LYS A 191 2.82 8.76 -34.91
CA LYS A 191 1.52 8.33 -35.48
C LYS A 191 0.95 7.04 -34.90
N TYR A 192 1.72 6.35 -34.07
CA TYR A 192 1.35 5.09 -33.41
C TYR A 192 1.02 5.28 -31.92
N GLU A 193 0.97 6.53 -31.44
CA GLU A 193 0.60 6.83 -30.06
C GLU A 193 -0.79 6.27 -29.74
N GLY A 194 -0.93 5.59 -28.59
CA GLY A 194 -2.17 4.95 -28.18
C GLY A 194 -2.50 3.66 -28.93
N GLY A 195 -1.63 3.21 -29.84
CA GLY A 195 -1.81 1.94 -30.56
C GLY A 195 -1.75 0.74 -29.63
N SER A 196 -2.59 -0.26 -29.89
CA SER A 196 -2.68 -1.48 -29.09
C SER A 196 -1.36 -2.26 -29.09
N MET A 197 -1.03 -2.82 -27.93
CA MET A 197 0.04 -3.79 -27.81
C MET A 197 -0.33 -5.09 -28.52
N PRO A 198 0.67 -5.88 -29.02
CA PRO A 198 0.41 -7.19 -29.61
C PRO A 198 0.09 -8.28 -28.57
N TRP A 199 0.07 -7.94 -27.28
CA TRP A 199 -0.26 -8.83 -26.17
C TRP A 199 -1.50 -8.31 -25.42
N ILE A 200 -2.16 -9.19 -24.65
CA ILE A 200 -3.33 -8.78 -23.85
C ILE A 200 -2.85 -7.88 -22.69
N TYR A 201 -2.52 -8.45 -21.52
CA TYR A 201 -2.06 -7.72 -20.32
C TYR A 201 -0.68 -8.19 -19.88
N HIS A 202 -0.20 -9.25 -20.49
CA HIS A 202 1.09 -9.92 -20.33
C HIS A 202 1.30 -10.85 -21.52
N HIS A 203 2.53 -11.31 -21.76
CA HIS A 203 2.89 -12.15 -22.90
C HIS A 203 3.01 -13.64 -22.58
N TYR A 204 2.83 -14.05 -21.32
CA TYR A 204 3.02 -15.42 -20.83
C TYR A 204 1.71 -16.18 -20.57
N ALA A 205 0.57 -15.55 -20.60
CA ALA A 205 -0.72 -16.21 -20.51
C ALA A 205 -1.64 -15.79 -21.65
N GLY A 206 -2.36 -16.75 -22.21
CA GLY A 206 -3.26 -16.55 -23.34
C GLY A 206 -4.69 -16.19 -22.94
N HIS A 207 -4.96 -15.90 -21.68
CA HIS A 207 -6.28 -15.53 -21.17
C HIS A 207 -6.23 -14.19 -20.45
N ASP A 208 -7.37 -13.54 -20.35
CA ASP A 208 -7.60 -12.36 -19.52
C ASP A 208 -7.32 -12.72 -18.05
N ASN A 209 -6.44 -11.97 -17.39
CA ASN A 209 -6.09 -12.24 -15.98
C ASN A 209 -7.28 -12.06 -15.03
N ASN A 210 -8.30 -11.28 -15.39
CA ASN A 210 -9.56 -11.24 -14.64
C ASN A 210 -10.41 -12.51 -14.84
N ARG A 211 -9.99 -13.46 -15.66
CA ARG A 211 -10.56 -14.80 -15.78
C ARG A 211 -9.74 -15.86 -15.04
N ASP A 212 -8.70 -15.44 -14.31
CA ASP A 212 -7.87 -16.36 -13.52
C ASP A 212 -8.41 -16.62 -12.10
N TRP A 213 -9.40 -15.86 -11.64
CA TRP A 213 -9.96 -15.95 -10.28
C TRP A 213 -10.58 -17.31 -9.90
N PHE A 214 -10.95 -18.12 -10.86
CA PHE A 214 -11.42 -19.49 -10.62
C PHE A 214 -10.36 -20.55 -10.91
N MET A 215 -9.35 -20.23 -11.75
CA MET A 215 -8.29 -21.16 -12.12
C MET A 215 -7.08 -21.07 -11.19
N PHE A 216 -6.76 -19.86 -10.69
CA PHE A 216 -5.59 -19.57 -9.89
C PHE A 216 -4.28 -20.08 -10.49
N ASN A 217 -4.07 -19.87 -11.80
CA ASN A 217 -2.86 -20.27 -12.49
C ASN A 217 -1.74 -19.25 -12.29
N LEU A 218 -2.08 -17.95 -12.34
CA LEU A 218 -1.13 -16.86 -12.24
C LEU A 218 -0.66 -16.65 -10.79
N PRO A 219 0.63 -16.45 -10.56
CA PRO A 219 1.15 -16.14 -9.23
C PRO A 219 0.59 -14.83 -8.68
N GLU A 220 0.28 -13.86 -9.53
CA GLU A 220 -0.34 -12.59 -9.19
C GLU A 220 -1.72 -12.79 -8.57
N THR A 221 -2.57 -13.60 -9.21
CA THR A 221 -3.90 -13.96 -8.68
C THR A 221 -3.79 -14.71 -7.37
N LYS A 222 -2.85 -15.67 -7.26
CA LYS A 222 -2.59 -16.39 -6.01
C LYS A 222 -2.17 -15.47 -4.89
N ALA A 223 -1.29 -14.49 -5.16
CA ALA A 223 -0.81 -13.55 -4.17
C ALA A 223 -1.96 -12.70 -3.58
N VAL A 224 -2.81 -12.13 -4.43
CA VAL A 224 -3.96 -11.34 -3.99
C VAL A 224 -5.02 -12.22 -3.32
N THR A 225 -5.27 -13.41 -3.82
CA THR A 225 -6.20 -14.39 -3.21
C THR A 225 -5.76 -14.77 -1.79
N ASN A 226 -4.46 -14.93 -1.56
CA ASN A 226 -3.93 -15.20 -0.23
C ASN A 226 -4.20 -14.03 0.74
N VAL A 227 -4.12 -12.79 0.28
CA VAL A 227 -4.53 -11.63 1.08
C VAL A 227 -6.02 -11.68 1.36
N LEU A 228 -6.85 -11.85 0.32
CA LEU A 228 -8.31 -11.73 0.37
C LEU A 228 -8.96 -12.86 1.17
N TYR A 229 -8.64 -14.14 0.86
CA TYR A 229 -9.36 -15.29 1.37
C TYR A 229 -8.62 -16.13 2.42
N HIS A 230 -7.34 -15.83 2.68
CA HIS A 230 -6.55 -16.59 3.66
C HIS A 230 -5.91 -15.70 4.72
N GLY A 231 -5.54 -14.48 4.37
CA GLY A 231 -4.79 -13.59 5.25
C GLY A 231 -5.63 -12.61 6.06
N TRP A 232 -6.59 -11.92 5.43
CA TRP A 232 -7.24 -10.77 6.04
C TRP A 232 -8.76 -10.82 6.14
N PHE A 233 -9.45 -11.52 5.23
CA PHE A 233 -10.92 -11.55 5.16
C PHE A 233 -11.52 -10.13 5.26
N PRO A 234 -11.19 -9.21 4.33
CA PRO A 234 -11.67 -7.84 4.37
C PRO A 234 -13.18 -7.80 4.26
N GLN A 235 -13.80 -6.82 4.94
CA GLN A 235 -15.25 -6.59 4.87
C GLN A 235 -15.64 -5.92 3.55
N ILE A 236 -14.71 -5.20 2.93
CA ILE A 236 -14.90 -4.56 1.62
C ILE A 236 -13.69 -4.89 0.76
N HIS A 237 -13.94 -5.32 -0.47
CA HIS A 237 -12.94 -5.42 -1.52
C HIS A 237 -13.39 -4.55 -2.70
N LEU A 238 -12.57 -3.57 -3.06
CA LEU A 238 -12.72 -2.75 -4.25
C LEU A 238 -11.62 -3.13 -5.23
N ASP A 239 -12.01 -3.61 -6.41
CA ASP A 239 -11.10 -3.90 -7.51
C ASP A 239 -11.25 -2.79 -8.57
N GLU A 240 -10.23 -1.97 -8.69
CA GLU A 240 -10.25 -0.76 -9.53
C GLU A 240 -10.02 -1.10 -10.99
N HIS A 241 -11.07 -0.87 -11.77
CA HIS A 241 -11.08 -1.02 -13.23
C HIS A 241 -11.33 0.31 -13.93
N GLN A 242 -10.99 0.38 -15.20
CA GLN A 242 -11.42 1.46 -16.09
C GLN A 242 -12.35 0.89 -17.17
N MET A 243 -13.43 1.63 -17.44
CA MET A 243 -14.27 1.33 -18.60
C MET A 243 -13.57 1.82 -19.86
N GLY A 244 -13.73 1.08 -20.96
CA GLY A 244 -13.31 1.55 -22.28
C GLY A 244 -14.10 2.82 -22.70
N PRO A 245 -13.59 3.54 -23.69
CA PRO A 245 -14.27 4.70 -24.26
C PRO A 245 -15.59 4.34 -24.93
#